data_ed1c0eacfa037e7d439cb60afd62892b
#
_entry.id   ed1c0eacfa037e7d439cb60afd62892b
#
_cell.length_a   1.000
_cell.length_b   1.000
_cell.length_c   1.000
_cell.angle_alpha   90.00
_cell.angle_beta   90.00
_cell.angle_gamma   90.00
#
_symmetry.space_group_name_H-M   'P 1'
#
loop_
_entity.id
_entity.type
_entity.pdbx_description
1 polymer ?
#
loop_
_entity_poly.entity_id
_entity_poly.type
_entity_poly.pdbx_seq_one_letter_code
_entity_poly.pdbx_strand_id
1 'polypeptide(L)'
;MFLVLVLGLIGGCGAPVIRDTTHVAAVRPLDVQQGGPIADGTEVLWGGRIVAFDNRADHAEIEVVAFPLARDQSPLAEAPSEGRFLLVLPGYVESVDYAVGRHLTVRGVLAGTRDGQVQEHAYRYPLVRGLDVHVWPWGYMFDRRPRVSIGIGVGIR
;
A
#
# COMPACT_ATOMS: atom_id res chain seq x y z
N MET A 1 -0.55 -36.01 -39.48
CA MET A 1 -1.29 -35.86 -38.20
C MET A 1 -0.43 -34.94 -37.32
N PHE A 2 -0.67 -33.62 -37.38
CA PHE A 2 0.08 -32.64 -36.65
C PHE A 2 -0.63 -32.35 -35.31
N LEU A 3 0.03 -32.73 -34.21
CA LEU A 3 -0.42 -32.45 -32.85
C LEU A 3 0.04 -31.03 -32.46
N VAL A 4 -0.87 -30.05 -32.52
CA VAL A 4 -0.59 -28.69 -32.03
C VAL A 4 -0.75 -28.69 -30.52
N LEU A 5 0.38 -28.65 -29.82
CA LEU A 5 0.45 -28.48 -28.36
C LEU A 5 0.19 -27.02 -28.02
N VAL A 6 -1.05 -26.68 -27.65
CA VAL A 6 -1.39 -25.34 -27.12
C VAL A 6 -0.90 -25.25 -25.68
N LEU A 7 0.25 -24.61 -25.49
CA LEU A 7 0.80 -24.29 -24.17
C LEU A 7 0.01 -23.09 -23.61
N GLY A 8 -1.00 -23.37 -22.76
CA GLY A 8 -1.74 -22.33 -22.06
C GLY A 8 -0.83 -21.56 -21.10
N LEU A 9 -0.58 -20.29 -21.41
CA LEU A 9 0.04 -19.33 -20.48
C LEU A 9 -0.91 -19.09 -19.31
N ILE A 10 -0.69 -19.80 -18.21
CA ILE A 10 -1.34 -19.51 -16.93
C ILE A 10 -0.69 -18.25 -16.36
N GLY A 11 -1.20 -17.08 -16.75
CA GLY A 11 -0.87 -15.82 -16.12
C GLY A 11 -1.33 -15.84 -14.66
N GLY A 12 -0.41 -16.06 -13.73
CA GLY A 12 -0.67 -15.98 -12.30
C GLY A 12 -1.01 -14.54 -11.89
N CYS A 13 -2.28 -14.14 -12.03
CA CYS A 13 -2.79 -12.92 -11.45
C CYS A 13 -2.91 -13.14 -9.94
N GLY A 14 -2.06 -12.51 -9.13
CA GLY A 14 -2.22 -12.49 -7.68
C GLY A 14 -3.63 -11.99 -7.32
N ALA A 15 -4.31 -12.70 -6.42
CA ALA A 15 -5.62 -12.28 -5.93
C ALA A 15 -5.48 -11.06 -5.01
N PRO A 16 -6.47 -10.15 -4.99
CA PRO A 16 -6.52 -9.03 -4.06
C PRO A 16 -6.46 -9.52 -2.60
N VAL A 17 -5.67 -8.85 -1.76
CA VAL A 17 -5.51 -9.22 -0.34
C VAL A 17 -6.71 -8.77 0.51
N ILE A 18 -7.36 -7.66 0.13
CA ILE A 18 -8.60 -7.16 0.73
C ILE A 18 -9.73 -7.38 -0.28
N ARG A 19 -10.69 -8.23 0.06
CA ARG A 19 -11.70 -8.72 -0.88
C ARG A 19 -12.90 -7.80 -1.06
N ASP A 20 -13.38 -7.20 0.05
CA ASP A 20 -14.54 -6.33 0.02
C ASP A 20 -14.12 -4.88 -0.26
N THR A 21 -14.16 -4.50 -1.54
CA THR A 21 -13.82 -3.14 -2.01
C THR A 21 -14.95 -2.51 -2.81
N THR A 22 -16.18 -3.03 -2.65
CA THR A 22 -17.36 -2.62 -3.45
C THR A 22 -17.72 -1.15 -3.28
N HIS A 23 -17.48 -0.57 -2.08
CA HIS A 23 -17.85 0.79 -1.73
C HIS A 23 -16.67 1.77 -1.70
N VAL A 24 -15.50 1.31 -2.12
CA VAL A 24 -14.28 2.11 -2.09
C VAL A 24 -14.31 3.18 -3.19
N ALA A 25 -14.10 4.43 -2.79
CA ALA A 25 -13.98 5.55 -3.71
C ALA A 25 -12.58 5.58 -4.38
N ALA A 26 -12.56 5.92 -5.66
CA ALA A 26 -11.32 6.13 -6.41
C ALA A 26 -10.74 7.53 -6.13
N VAL A 27 -10.21 7.72 -4.92
CA VAL A 27 -9.63 8.98 -4.44
C VAL A 27 -8.23 8.71 -3.89
N ARG A 28 -7.28 9.62 -4.13
CA ARG A 28 -5.91 9.52 -3.62
C ARG A 28 -5.75 10.36 -2.34
N PRO A 29 -4.78 10.05 -1.47
CA PRO A 29 -4.44 10.91 -0.33
C PRO A 29 -4.15 12.35 -0.73
N LEU A 30 -3.48 12.57 -1.86
CA LEU A 30 -3.16 13.90 -2.38
C LEU A 30 -4.42 14.72 -2.71
N ASP A 31 -5.48 14.09 -3.22
CA ASP A 31 -6.73 14.76 -3.55
C ASP A 31 -7.44 15.27 -2.28
N VAL A 32 -7.39 14.50 -1.19
CA VAL A 32 -7.91 14.89 0.13
C VAL A 32 -7.05 16.01 0.74
N GLN A 33 -5.74 15.88 0.68
CA GLN A 33 -4.79 16.89 1.16
C GLN A 33 -5.03 18.26 0.53
N GLN A 34 -5.33 18.29 -0.76
CA GLN A 34 -5.57 19.52 -1.52
C GLN A 34 -6.97 20.13 -1.27
N GLY A 35 -7.77 19.51 -0.40
CA GLY A 35 -9.10 20.02 -0.06
C GLY A 35 -10.17 19.68 -1.11
N GLY A 36 -10.01 18.58 -1.84
CA GLY A 36 -11.04 18.06 -2.73
C GLY A 36 -12.36 17.81 -1.97
N PRO A 37 -13.52 17.84 -2.63
CA PRO A 37 -14.84 17.70 -2.02
C PRO A 37 -15.12 16.24 -1.65
N ILE A 38 -14.36 15.70 -0.71
CA ILE A 38 -14.45 14.30 -0.27
C ILE A 38 -14.97 14.31 1.17
N ALA A 39 -16.13 13.65 1.36
CA ALA A 39 -16.80 13.62 2.64
C ALA A 39 -16.10 12.69 3.63
N ASP A 40 -16.14 13.04 4.91
CA ASP A 40 -15.83 12.12 5.99
C ASP A 40 -16.75 10.89 5.92
N GLY A 41 -16.25 9.74 6.29
CA GLY A 41 -16.96 8.46 6.15
C GLY A 41 -16.81 7.81 4.76
N THR A 42 -16.17 8.47 3.78
CA THR A 42 -15.86 7.85 2.49
C THR A 42 -14.90 6.69 2.70
N GLU A 43 -15.23 5.52 2.16
CA GLU A 43 -14.31 4.37 2.17
C GLU A 43 -13.23 4.53 1.12
N VAL A 44 -11.99 4.24 1.52
CA VAL A 44 -10.80 4.29 0.68
C VAL A 44 -10.00 2.99 0.76
N LEU A 45 -9.30 2.66 -0.31
CA LEU A 45 -8.32 1.58 -0.37
C LEU A 45 -6.98 2.20 -0.76
N TRP A 46 -6.11 2.36 0.23
CA TRP A 46 -4.79 2.96 0.04
C TRP A 46 -3.71 2.01 0.50
N GLY A 47 -2.50 2.21 0.02
CA GLY A 47 -1.35 1.49 0.52
C GLY A 47 -0.07 2.25 0.29
N GLY A 48 0.98 1.82 0.97
CA GLY A 48 2.25 2.51 0.89
C GLY A 48 3.27 1.98 1.87
N ARG A 49 4.31 2.78 2.08
CA ARG A 49 5.41 2.49 2.99
C ARG A 49 5.25 3.24 4.30
N ILE A 50 5.36 2.54 5.41
CA ILE A 50 5.36 3.09 6.76
C ILE A 50 6.62 3.93 6.95
N VAL A 51 6.46 5.18 7.38
CA VAL A 51 7.56 6.12 7.63
C VAL A 51 7.64 6.59 9.09
N ALA A 52 6.53 6.48 9.84
CA ALA A 52 6.49 6.72 11.27
C ALA A 52 5.40 5.87 11.93
N PHE A 53 5.58 5.57 13.20
CA PHE A 53 4.67 4.80 14.02
C PHE A 53 4.68 5.36 15.45
N ASP A 54 3.49 5.53 16.05
CA ASP A 54 3.34 6.00 17.41
C ASP A 54 2.11 5.36 18.08
N ASN A 55 2.30 4.73 19.24
CA ASN A 55 1.21 4.26 20.09
C ASN A 55 0.79 5.38 21.04
N ARG A 56 -0.44 5.81 20.93
CA ARG A 56 -1.11 6.73 21.86
C ARG A 56 -1.78 5.95 22.99
N ALA A 57 -2.45 6.67 23.89
CA ALA A 57 -3.12 6.04 25.04
C ALA A 57 -4.26 5.09 24.64
N ASP A 58 -4.98 5.37 23.57
CA ASP A 58 -6.20 4.69 23.14
C ASP A 58 -6.19 4.22 21.67
N HIS A 59 -5.16 4.60 20.91
CA HIS A 59 -5.03 4.24 19.51
C HIS A 59 -3.56 4.25 19.08
N ALA A 60 -3.28 3.62 17.93
CA ALA A 60 -2.01 3.75 17.23
C ALA A 60 -2.14 4.63 16.00
N GLU A 61 -1.12 5.44 15.73
CA GLU A 61 -0.98 6.28 14.55
C GLU A 61 0.19 5.80 13.70
N ILE A 62 -0.07 5.60 12.41
CA ILE A 62 0.93 5.12 11.46
C ILE A 62 0.97 6.09 10.30
N GLU A 63 2.10 6.77 10.10
CA GLU A 63 2.30 7.61 8.93
C GLU A 63 2.74 6.76 7.75
N VAL A 64 2.04 6.92 6.62
CA VAL A 64 2.26 6.13 5.41
C VAL A 64 2.49 7.06 4.22
N VAL A 65 3.58 6.84 3.49
CA VAL A 65 3.77 7.41 2.14
C VAL A 65 3.04 6.51 1.17
N ALA A 66 1.99 7.05 0.54
CA ALA A 66 1.11 6.32 -0.36
C ALA A 66 1.70 6.13 -1.74
N PHE A 67 1.40 4.98 -2.34
CA PHE A 67 1.73 4.64 -3.73
C PHE A 67 0.51 4.04 -4.43
N PRO A 68 0.44 4.11 -5.77
CA PRO A 68 -0.54 3.36 -6.54
C PRO A 68 -0.51 1.88 -6.19
N LEU A 69 -1.66 1.22 -6.27
CA LEU A 69 -1.76 -0.21 -5.99
C LEU A 69 -1.74 -1.04 -7.27
N ALA A 70 -1.04 -2.17 -7.22
CA ALA A 70 -1.12 -3.20 -8.25
C ALA A 70 -2.46 -3.96 -8.17
N ARG A 71 -2.68 -4.92 -9.08
CA ARG A 71 -3.93 -5.73 -9.10
C ARG A 71 -4.13 -6.56 -7.85
N ASP A 72 -3.05 -7.05 -7.25
CA ASP A 72 -3.07 -7.78 -5.97
C ASP A 72 -3.11 -6.82 -4.77
N GLN A 73 -3.27 -5.52 -5.02
CA GLN A 73 -3.30 -4.42 -4.06
C GLN A 73 -1.96 -4.14 -3.35
N SER A 74 -0.85 -4.70 -3.81
CA SER A 74 0.46 -4.32 -3.28
C SER A 74 0.86 -2.91 -3.74
N PRO A 75 1.46 -2.09 -2.86
CA PRO A 75 1.95 -0.76 -3.22
C PRO A 75 3.08 -0.83 -4.26
N LEU A 76 2.99 0.00 -5.31
CA LEU A 76 4.00 0.13 -6.36
C LEU A 76 5.05 1.16 -5.93
N ALA A 77 5.98 0.77 -5.05
CA ALA A 77 6.95 1.68 -4.42
C ALA A 77 7.93 2.36 -5.39
N GLU A 78 8.03 1.87 -6.63
CA GLU A 78 8.83 2.50 -7.70
C GLU A 78 8.05 3.60 -8.45
N ALA A 79 6.72 3.69 -8.24
CA ALA A 79 5.89 4.73 -8.83
C ALA A 79 6.00 6.05 -8.04
N PRO A 80 5.63 7.19 -8.63
CA PRO A 80 5.51 8.44 -7.90
C PRO A 80 4.54 8.30 -6.71
N SER A 81 4.87 8.94 -5.59
CA SER A 81 4.01 8.96 -4.40
C SER A 81 2.69 9.69 -4.69
N GLU A 82 1.62 9.15 -4.12
CA GLU A 82 0.28 9.75 -4.14
C GLU A 82 -0.03 10.59 -2.89
N GLY A 83 1.02 11.04 -2.20
CA GLY A 83 0.91 11.82 -0.96
C GLY A 83 1.14 10.97 0.29
N ARG A 84 0.71 11.48 1.44
CA ARG A 84 0.82 10.80 2.74
C ARG A 84 -0.54 10.79 3.42
N PHE A 85 -0.74 9.82 4.30
CA PHE A 85 -1.89 9.76 5.19
C PHE A 85 -1.50 9.22 6.56
N LEU A 86 -2.35 9.46 7.55
CA LEU A 86 -2.24 8.87 8.88
C LEU A 86 -3.29 7.76 9.00
N LEU A 87 -2.83 6.53 9.17
CA LEU A 87 -3.67 5.41 9.52
C LEU A 87 -3.85 5.37 11.04
N VAL A 88 -5.09 5.38 11.48
CA VAL A 88 -5.46 5.29 12.88
C VAL A 88 -6.07 3.91 13.14
N LEU A 89 -5.47 3.17 14.08
CA LEU A 89 -5.94 1.87 14.52
C LEU A 89 -6.36 1.94 15.99
N PRO A 90 -7.48 1.34 16.39
CA PRO A 90 -7.93 1.37 17.77
C PRO A 90 -7.00 0.54 18.68
N GLY A 91 -6.76 1.04 19.88
CA GLY A 91 -5.98 0.36 20.90
C GLY A 91 -4.48 0.34 20.63
N TYR A 92 -3.79 -0.51 21.37
CA TYR A 92 -2.35 -0.74 21.21
C TYR A 92 -2.08 -1.73 20.08
N VAL A 93 -1.08 -1.47 19.25
CA VAL A 93 -0.58 -2.41 18.24
C VAL A 93 0.92 -2.64 18.42
N GLU A 94 1.40 -3.84 18.09
CA GLU A 94 2.81 -4.18 18.21
C GLU A 94 3.64 -3.45 17.15
N SER A 95 4.65 -2.71 17.60
CA SER A 95 5.51 -1.92 16.72
C SER A 95 6.28 -2.78 15.70
N VAL A 96 6.57 -4.04 16.01
CA VAL A 96 7.25 -4.97 15.12
C VAL A 96 6.40 -5.31 13.89
N ASP A 97 5.07 -5.34 14.03
CA ASP A 97 4.15 -5.61 12.92
C ASP A 97 4.04 -4.41 11.99
N TYR A 98 4.19 -3.20 12.52
CA TYR A 98 4.11 -1.93 11.77
C TYR A 98 5.44 -1.19 11.71
N ALA A 99 6.56 -1.92 11.65
CA ALA A 99 7.89 -1.33 11.63
C ALA A 99 8.09 -0.38 10.44
N VAL A 100 8.80 0.72 10.68
CA VAL A 100 9.19 1.69 9.65
C VAL A 100 9.92 0.98 8.51
N GLY A 101 9.54 1.29 7.27
CA GLY A 101 10.05 0.67 6.05
C GLY A 101 9.19 -0.48 5.53
N ARG A 102 8.29 -1.08 6.33
CA ARG A 102 7.32 -2.05 5.83
C ARG A 102 6.27 -1.40 4.95
N HIS A 103 5.66 -2.21 4.10
CA HIS A 103 4.55 -1.80 3.27
C HIS A 103 3.24 -2.35 3.83
N LEU A 104 2.18 -1.60 3.66
CA LEU A 104 0.82 -2.03 4.01
C LEU A 104 -0.18 -1.64 2.92
N THR A 105 -1.31 -2.31 2.94
CA THR A 105 -2.53 -1.91 2.23
C THR A 105 -3.66 -1.86 3.23
N VAL A 106 -4.45 -0.81 3.20
CA VAL A 106 -5.55 -0.57 4.11
C VAL A 106 -6.83 -0.24 3.37
N ARG A 107 -7.93 -0.89 3.76
CA ARG A 107 -9.29 -0.40 3.56
C ARG A 107 -9.72 0.31 4.84
N GLY A 108 -10.19 1.53 4.72
CA GLY A 108 -10.60 2.33 5.86
C GLY A 108 -11.54 3.43 5.47
N VAL A 109 -11.98 4.20 6.44
CA VAL A 109 -12.86 5.36 6.23
C VAL A 109 -12.13 6.65 6.53
N LEU A 110 -12.35 7.66 5.71
CA LEU A 110 -11.85 9.01 5.95
C LEU A 110 -12.51 9.59 7.21
N ALA A 111 -11.68 10.14 8.09
CA ALA A 111 -12.07 10.71 9.37
C ALA A 111 -11.57 12.16 9.52
N GLY A 112 -11.61 12.91 8.43
CA GLY A 112 -11.12 14.28 8.37
C GLY A 112 -9.66 14.41 7.98
N THR A 113 -9.09 15.53 8.34
CA THR A 113 -7.68 15.85 8.10
C THR A 113 -7.04 16.43 9.38
N ARG A 114 -5.71 16.31 9.48
CA ARG A 114 -4.93 16.92 10.55
C ARG A 114 -3.74 17.70 9.96
N ASP A 115 -3.57 18.94 10.40
CA ASP A 115 -2.41 19.72 10.04
C ASP A 115 -1.18 19.23 10.82
N GLY A 116 -0.07 19.17 10.15
CA GLY A 116 1.22 18.73 10.69
C GLY A 116 2.36 19.22 9.81
N GLN A 117 3.50 18.55 9.88
CA GLN A 117 4.69 18.91 9.12
C GLN A 117 5.37 17.67 8.54
N VAL A 118 5.91 17.82 7.32
CA VAL A 118 6.86 16.89 6.72
C VAL A 118 8.19 17.65 6.61
N GLN A 119 9.17 17.26 7.43
CA GLN A 119 10.36 18.07 7.65
C GLN A 119 9.96 19.48 8.14
N GLU A 120 10.28 20.54 7.39
CA GLU A 120 9.93 21.93 7.71
C GLU A 120 8.70 22.46 6.96
N HIS A 121 8.05 21.61 6.14
CA HIS A 121 6.91 22.01 5.32
C HIS A 121 5.59 21.66 5.99
N ALA A 122 4.67 22.63 6.05
CA ALA A 122 3.30 22.39 6.50
C ALA A 122 2.65 21.32 5.61
N TYR A 123 2.00 20.33 6.23
CA TYR A 123 1.36 19.24 5.53
C TYR A 123 0.01 18.93 6.15
N ARG A 124 -1.02 18.80 5.32
CA ARG A 124 -2.34 18.37 5.75
C ARG A 124 -2.49 16.88 5.52
N TYR A 125 -2.52 16.13 6.61
CA TYR A 125 -2.65 14.67 6.56
C TYR A 125 -4.11 14.25 6.50
N PRO A 126 -4.55 13.51 5.47
CA PRO A 126 -5.79 12.75 5.55
C PRO A 126 -5.71 11.74 6.69
N LEU A 127 -6.77 11.67 7.52
CA LEU A 127 -6.91 10.66 8.56
C LEU A 127 -7.74 9.50 8.03
N VAL A 128 -7.22 8.28 8.16
CA VAL A 128 -7.91 7.05 7.78
C VAL A 128 -8.07 6.17 8.99
N ARG A 129 -9.32 5.92 9.41
CA ARG A 129 -9.62 4.89 10.40
C ARG A 129 -9.63 3.53 9.70
N GLY A 130 -8.66 2.66 10.05
CA GLY A 130 -8.51 1.36 9.44
C GLY A 130 -9.67 0.43 9.77
N LEU A 131 -10.20 -0.24 8.76
CA LEU A 131 -11.20 -1.31 8.87
C LEU A 131 -10.56 -2.69 8.62
N ASP A 132 -9.67 -2.74 7.62
CA ASP A 132 -8.99 -3.96 7.21
C ASP A 132 -7.57 -3.59 6.75
N VAL A 133 -6.55 -4.20 7.36
CA VAL A 133 -5.14 -3.86 7.11
C VAL A 133 -4.35 -5.12 6.76
N HIS A 134 -3.68 -5.08 5.64
CA HIS A 134 -2.72 -6.09 5.24
C HIS A 134 -1.30 -5.53 5.27
N VAL A 135 -0.44 -6.07 6.11
CA VAL A 135 0.97 -5.70 6.17
C VAL A 135 1.79 -6.69 5.36
N TRP A 136 2.49 -6.20 4.35
CA TRP A 136 3.25 -7.02 3.42
C TRP A 136 4.53 -7.57 4.08
N PRO A 137 4.92 -8.81 3.78
CA PRO A 137 6.18 -9.37 4.25
C PRO A 137 7.40 -8.52 3.84
N TRP A 138 8.45 -8.54 4.64
CA TRP A 138 9.73 -7.92 4.28
C TRP A 138 10.25 -8.46 2.95
N GLY A 139 10.74 -7.56 2.09
CA GLY A 139 11.30 -7.94 0.78
C GLY A 139 10.26 -8.23 -0.31
N TYR A 140 8.97 -8.26 0.01
CA TYR A 140 7.91 -8.55 -0.98
C TYR A 140 8.03 -7.70 -2.26
N MET A 141 8.39 -6.44 -2.14
CA MET A 141 8.53 -5.51 -3.28
C MET A 141 9.79 -5.75 -4.11
N PHE A 142 10.81 -6.42 -3.55
CA PHE A 142 12.07 -6.68 -4.23
C PHE A 142 12.04 -7.96 -5.08
N ASP A 143 11.11 -8.88 -4.82
CA ASP A 143 10.97 -10.13 -5.57
C ASP A 143 10.31 -9.95 -6.95
N ARG A 144 9.80 -8.77 -7.27
CA ARG A 144 9.14 -8.47 -8.55
C ARG A 144 10.09 -8.14 -9.70
N ARG A 145 11.39 -8.03 -9.48
CA ARG A 145 12.35 -7.90 -10.57
C ARG A 145 12.46 -9.25 -11.27
N PRO A 146 12.21 -9.34 -12.60
CA PRO A 146 12.45 -10.57 -13.33
C PRO A 146 13.93 -10.94 -13.16
N ARG A 147 14.19 -12.07 -12.51
CA ARG A 147 15.53 -12.64 -12.45
C ARG A 147 15.85 -13.18 -13.83
N VAL A 148 16.46 -12.37 -14.67
CA VAL A 148 17.07 -12.83 -15.92
C VAL A 148 18.40 -13.51 -15.54
N SER A 149 18.40 -14.82 -15.36
CA SER A 149 19.63 -15.59 -15.26
C SER A 149 20.12 -15.90 -16.67
N ILE A 150 21.13 -15.17 -17.13
CA ILE A 150 21.84 -15.52 -18.37
C ILE A 150 22.84 -16.60 -18.00
N GLY A 151 22.50 -17.86 -18.26
CA GLY A 151 23.43 -18.98 -18.15
C GLY A 151 24.40 -18.92 -19.32
N ILE A 152 25.63 -18.47 -19.11
CA ILE A 152 26.71 -18.61 -20.09
C ILE A 152 27.29 -20.04 -19.91
N GLY A 153 26.85 -20.98 -20.76
CA GLY A 153 27.45 -22.30 -20.87
C GLY A 153 28.76 -22.22 -21.63
N VAL A 154 29.88 -22.31 -20.94
CA VAL A 154 31.20 -22.53 -21.58
C VAL A 154 31.36 -24.00 -21.79
N GLY A 155 31.16 -24.50 -23.03
CA GLY A 155 31.52 -25.85 -23.43
C GLY A 155 33.03 -25.95 -23.69
N ILE A 156 33.77 -26.63 -22.84
CA ILE A 156 35.15 -27.01 -23.10
C ILE A 156 35.12 -28.36 -23.84
N ARG A 157 35.76 -28.39 -25.01
CA ARG A 157 35.93 -29.56 -25.85
C ARG A 157 37.38 -30.06 -25.69
#